data_f5c452c67786fda07b1a174e1b4360a9
#
_entry.id   f5c452c67786fda07b1a174e1b4360a9
#
_cell.length_a   1.000
_cell.length_b   1.000
_cell.length_c   1.000
_cell.angle_alpha   90.00
_cell.angle_beta   90.00
_cell.angle_gamma   90.00
#
_symmetry.space_group_name_H-M   'P 1'
#
loop_
_entity.id
_entity.type
_entity.pdbx_description
1 polymer ?
#
loop_
_entity_poly.entity_id
_entity_poly.type
_entity_poly.pdbx_seq_one_letter_code
_entity_poly.pdbx_strand_id
1 'polypeptide(L)'
;MKSTIRRANMDAIIVQAEREFPNECCGFVIGDVATEEVRPITNVQNLMHTKDPAGFPRDARTAFLMEPKEHLAVMNEIDRRKLALKIVYHSHPDHDAYFSATDRAQARSFDPEFPDYPDTAYVVMSIHAGKFARAAAFVWNAAKRDFVEADLEII
;
A
#
# COMPACT_ATOMS: atom_id res chain seq x y z
N MET A 1 -15.50 -10.93 2.20
CA MET A 1 -14.09 -11.28 2.24
C MET A 1 -13.39 -10.51 3.36
N LYS A 2 -12.38 -11.08 3.97
CA LYS A 2 -11.74 -10.52 5.16
C LYS A 2 -10.24 -10.57 5.00
N SER A 3 -9.56 -9.46 5.35
CA SER A 3 -8.10 -9.40 5.45
C SER A 3 -7.70 -9.22 6.90
N THR A 4 -6.59 -9.80 7.30
CA THR A 4 -6.11 -9.72 8.67
C THR A 4 -4.74 -9.07 8.73
N ILE A 5 -4.49 -8.37 9.84
CA ILE A 5 -3.17 -7.84 10.18
C ILE A 5 -2.99 -7.94 11.69
N ARG A 6 -1.78 -8.30 12.14
CA ARG A 6 -1.49 -8.34 13.56
C ARG A 6 -1.43 -6.94 14.15
N ARG A 7 -1.89 -6.81 15.41
CA ARG A 7 -1.93 -5.53 16.12
C ARG A 7 -0.59 -4.80 16.08
N ALA A 8 0.51 -5.50 16.37
CA ALA A 8 1.83 -4.88 16.38
C ALA A 8 2.22 -4.30 15.00
N ASN A 9 1.85 -4.98 13.92
CA ASN A 9 2.13 -4.53 12.57
C ASN A 9 1.21 -3.39 12.14
N MET A 10 -0.06 -3.42 12.54
CA MET A 10 -0.97 -2.30 12.31
C MET A 10 -0.47 -1.05 13.01
N ASP A 11 -0.03 -1.16 14.26
CA ASP A 11 0.53 -0.05 15.01
C ASP A 11 1.80 0.50 14.32
N ALA A 12 2.64 -0.38 13.80
CA ALA A 12 3.87 0.02 13.09
C ALA A 12 3.58 0.82 11.82
N ILE A 13 2.61 0.41 11.00
CA ILE A 13 2.27 1.15 9.79
C ILE A 13 1.55 2.46 10.09
N ILE A 14 0.77 2.53 11.16
CA ILE A 14 0.17 3.78 11.64
C ILE A 14 1.27 4.77 12.06
N VAL A 15 2.25 4.33 12.84
CA VAL A 15 3.39 5.17 13.25
C VAL A 15 4.14 5.71 12.04
N GLN A 16 4.40 4.86 11.05
CA GLN A 16 5.03 5.30 9.81
C GLN A 16 4.21 6.35 9.09
N ALA A 17 2.90 6.13 8.96
CA ALA A 17 2.01 7.05 8.26
C ALA A 17 1.94 8.42 8.93
N GLU A 18 1.90 8.46 10.26
CA GLU A 18 1.91 9.71 11.01
C GLU A 18 3.26 10.42 10.90
N ARG A 19 4.36 9.67 10.94
CA ARG A 19 5.71 10.21 10.82
C ARG A 19 5.98 10.83 9.44
N GLU A 20 5.49 10.20 8.38
CA GLU A 20 5.73 10.66 7.01
C GLU A 20 4.73 11.72 6.54
N PHE A 21 3.66 11.97 7.31
CA PHE A 21 2.74 13.06 7.01
C PHE A 21 3.53 14.38 6.84
N PRO A 22 3.25 15.24 5.86
CA PRO A 22 2.08 15.29 4.96
C PRO A 22 2.22 14.47 3.67
N ASN A 23 3.21 13.60 3.57
CA ASN A 23 3.42 12.74 2.41
C ASN A 23 2.75 11.40 2.60
N GLU A 24 2.35 10.76 1.49
CA GLU A 24 1.91 9.38 1.52
C GLU A 24 3.07 8.47 1.92
N CYS A 25 2.85 7.58 2.89
CA CYS A 25 3.76 6.48 3.15
C CYS A 25 3.35 5.26 2.34
N CYS A 26 4.26 4.32 2.17
CA CYS A 26 3.98 3.06 1.49
C CYS A 26 4.85 1.93 2.02
N GLY A 27 4.44 0.70 1.73
CA GLY A 27 5.18 -0.49 2.11
C GLY A 27 4.40 -1.77 1.89
N PHE A 28 4.98 -2.85 2.38
CA PHE A 28 4.45 -4.20 2.25
C PHE A 28 4.33 -4.87 3.61
N VAL A 29 3.36 -5.78 3.73
CA VAL A 29 3.33 -6.77 4.79
C VAL A 29 3.50 -8.14 4.12
N ILE A 30 4.52 -8.86 4.55
CA ILE A 30 4.89 -10.15 3.99
C ILE A 30 4.78 -11.22 5.08
N GLY A 31 4.55 -12.47 4.68
CA GLY A 31 4.51 -13.53 5.66
C GLY A 31 3.83 -14.81 5.19
N ASP A 32 3.60 -15.67 6.14
CA ASP A 32 2.83 -16.91 6.02
C ASP A 32 1.88 -17.03 7.21
N VAL A 33 1.41 -18.24 7.50
CA VAL A 33 0.51 -18.49 8.64
C VAL A 33 1.17 -18.17 9.98
N ALA A 34 2.48 -18.38 10.10
CA ALA A 34 3.23 -18.24 11.35
C ALA A 34 3.94 -16.89 11.49
N THR A 35 4.26 -16.25 10.36
CA THR A 35 5.13 -15.08 10.28
C THR A 35 4.42 -13.93 9.59
N GLU A 36 4.52 -12.73 10.16
CA GLU A 36 4.01 -11.52 9.52
C GLU A 36 4.95 -10.37 9.83
N GLU A 37 5.49 -9.75 8.78
CA GLU A 37 6.54 -8.74 8.91
C GLU A 37 6.22 -7.54 8.02
N VAL A 38 6.41 -6.34 8.56
CA VAL A 38 6.26 -5.09 7.82
C VAL A 38 7.57 -4.75 7.11
N ARG A 39 7.45 -4.32 5.85
CA ARG A 39 8.57 -3.80 5.04
C ARG A 39 8.23 -2.40 4.57
N PRO A 40 8.58 -1.36 5.33
CA PRO A 40 8.41 0.02 4.89
C PRO A 40 9.25 0.28 3.63
N ILE A 41 8.68 1.05 2.70
CA ILE A 41 9.36 1.41 1.45
C ILE A 41 9.44 2.93 1.36
N THR A 42 10.54 3.45 0.85
CA THR A 42 10.69 4.88 0.60
C THR A 42 9.78 5.31 -0.55
N ASN A 43 9.00 6.36 -0.31
CA ASN A 43 8.21 7.00 -1.36
C ASN A 43 9.11 8.01 -2.09
N VAL A 44 9.43 7.73 -3.36
CA VAL A 44 10.27 8.59 -4.19
C VAL A 44 9.48 9.53 -5.10
N GLN A 45 8.18 9.70 -4.85
CA GLN A 45 7.32 10.53 -5.69
C GLN A 45 7.81 11.97 -5.79
N ASN A 46 8.23 12.58 -4.68
CA ASN A 46 8.75 13.96 -4.69
C ASN A 46 10.02 14.09 -5.53
N LEU A 47 10.91 13.10 -5.44
CA LEU A 47 12.13 13.08 -6.24
C LEU A 47 11.80 13.01 -7.74
N MET A 48 10.89 12.15 -8.13
CA MET A 48 10.49 11.97 -9.53
C MET A 48 9.70 13.18 -10.04
N HIS A 49 8.84 13.75 -9.20
CA HIS A 49 8.09 14.97 -9.54
C HIS A 49 9.06 16.14 -9.82
N THR A 50 10.13 16.25 -9.05
CA THR A 50 11.16 17.29 -9.25
C THR A 50 11.96 17.06 -10.54
N LYS A 51 12.32 15.80 -10.82
CA LYS A 51 13.14 15.44 -12.00
C LYS A 51 12.36 15.49 -13.30
N ASP A 52 11.10 15.06 -13.28
CA ASP A 52 10.25 14.93 -14.47
C ASP A 52 8.80 15.30 -14.10
N PRO A 53 8.49 16.59 -13.95
CA PRO A 53 7.15 17.03 -13.56
C PRO A 53 6.07 16.71 -14.60
N ALA A 54 6.44 16.54 -15.86
CA ALA A 54 5.49 16.15 -16.91
C ALA A 54 5.08 14.68 -16.78
N GLY A 55 6.05 13.79 -16.51
CA GLY A 55 5.78 12.37 -16.29
C GLY A 55 5.21 12.07 -14.90
N PHE A 56 5.50 12.91 -13.91
CA PHE A 56 5.05 12.77 -12.53
C PHE A 56 4.41 14.08 -12.04
N PRO A 57 3.18 14.37 -12.48
CA PRO A 57 2.55 15.67 -12.20
C PRO A 57 2.13 15.89 -10.76
N ARG A 58 2.05 14.79 -9.96
CA ARG A 58 1.70 14.85 -8.53
C ARG A 58 2.93 14.73 -7.67
N ASP A 59 2.93 15.40 -6.51
CA ASP A 59 3.93 15.21 -5.47
C ASP A 59 3.48 14.13 -4.47
N ALA A 60 4.30 13.87 -3.44
CA ALA A 60 4.05 12.79 -2.47
C ALA A 60 2.86 13.05 -1.54
N ARG A 61 2.25 14.23 -1.55
CA ARG A 61 1.05 14.50 -0.74
C ARG A 61 -0.20 13.82 -1.32
N THR A 62 -0.20 13.50 -2.61
CA THR A 62 -1.35 12.89 -3.30
C THR A 62 -0.98 11.67 -4.14
N ALA A 63 0.24 11.19 -4.06
CA ALA A 63 0.70 10.00 -4.80
C ALA A 63 1.88 9.33 -4.09
N PHE A 64 2.12 8.08 -4.42
CA PHE A 64 3.34 7.41 -4.00
C PHE A 64 3.96 6.63 -5.16
N LEU A 65 5.27 6.53 -5.13
CA LEU A 65 6.04 5.64 -5.99
C LEU A 65 7.09 4.96 -5.13
N MET A 66 7.01 3.65 -5.05
CA MET A 66 7.97 2.87 -4.26
C MET A 66 9.36 2.93 -4.87
N GLU A 67 10.38 3.14 -4.03
CA GLU A 67 11.76 3.11 -4.50
C GLU A 67 12.04 1.75 -5.16
N PRO A 68 12.50 1.72 -6.44
CA PRO A 68 12.54 0.46 -7.21
C PRO A 68 13.46 -0.61 -6.63
N LYS A 69 14.61 -0.24 -6.06
CA LYS A 69 15.56 -1.22 -5.49
C LYS A 69 15.02 -1.84 -4.21
N GLU A 70 14.38 -1.03 -3.36
CA GLU A 70 13.75 -1.52 -2.13
C GLU A 70 12.57 -2.43 -2.47
N HIS A 71 11.75 -2.06 -3.46
CA HIS A 71 10.64 -2.88 -3.93
C HIS A 71 11.15 -4.24 -4.43
N LEU A 72 12.15 -4.24 -5.29
CA LEU A 72 12.74 -5.49 -5.81
C LEU A 72 13.32 -6.35 -4.69
N ALA A 73 13.98 -5.73 -3.70
CA ALA A 73 14.56 -6.47 -2.58
C ALA A 73 13.48 -7.23 -1.78
N VAL A 74 12.31 -6.63 -1.59
CA VAL A 74 11.19 -7.30 -0.92
C VAL A 74 10.65 -8.46 -1.76
N MET A 75 10.48 -8.27 -3.07
CA MET A 75 10.03 -9.35 -3.95
C MET A 75 11.03 -10.53 -3.95
N ASN A 76 12.31 -10.24 -3.97
CA ASN A 76 13.36 -11.28 -3.87
C ASN A 76 13.35 -11.98 -2.51
N GLU A 77 13.09 -11.27 -1.43
CA GLU A 77 12.95 -11.85 -0.10
C GLU A 77 11.78 -12.80 -0.02
N ILE A 78 10.63 -12.40 -0.57
CA ILE A 78 9.43 -13.25 -0.64
C ILE A 78 9.75 -14.57 -1.35
N ASP A 79 10.39 -14.49 -2.51
CA ASP A 79 10.75 -15.67 -3.30
C ASP A 79 11.73 -16.57 -2.56
N ARG A 80 12.78 -16.01 -1.99
CA ARG A 80 13.83 -16.75 -1.28
C ARG A 80 13.29 -17.45 -0.03
N ARG A 81 12.41 -16.77 0.71
CA ARG A 81 11.85 -17.28 1.96
C ARG A 81 10.55 -18.05 1.79
N LYS A 82 10.01 -18.14 0.57
CA LYS A 82 8.72 -18.80 0.27
C LYS A 82 7.57 -18.19 1.06
N LEU A 83 7.55 -16.87 1.16
CA LEU A 83 6.49 -16.13 1.84
C LEU A 83 5.44 -15.64 0.85
N ALA A 84 4.34 -15.08 1.36
CA ALA A 84 3.34 -14.42 0.56
C ALA A 84 3.45 -12.90 0.71
N LEU A 85 3.08 -12.18 -0.35
CA LEU A 85 2.80 -10.75 -0.25
C LEU A 85 1.36 -10.61 0.27
N LYS A 86 1.23 -10.29 1.55
CA LYS A 86 -0.09 -10.24 2.21
C LYS A 86 -0.81 -8.94 1.96
N ILE A 87 -0.10 -7.82 2.12
CA ILE A 87 -0.68 -6.48 2.06
C ILE A 87 0.28 -5.54 1.35
N VAL A 88 -0.27 -4.69 0.49
CA VAL A 88 0.36 -3.44 0.04
C VAL A 88 -0.36 -2.32 0.76
N TYR A 89 0.34 -1.48 1.49
CA TYR A 89 -0.28 -0.38 2.21
C TYR A 89 0.24 0.98 1.79
N HIS A 90 -0.60 1.98 1.91
CA HIS A 90 -0.21 3.38 1.78
C HIS A 90 -1.15 4.27 2.60
N SER A 91 -0.79 5.54 2.74
CA SER A 91 -1.59 6.50 3.49
C SER A 91 -2.14 7.59 2.58
N HIS A 92 -3.31 8.13 2.96
CA HIS A 92 -3.93 9.30 2.33
C HIS A 92 -3.88 10.47 3.31
N PRO A 93 -2.91 11.40 3.18
CA PRO A 93 -2.86 12.59 4.03
C PRO A 93 -4.06 13.51 3.75
N ASP A 94 -4.84 13.79 4.81
CA ASP A 94 -6.03 14.66 4.78
C ASP A 94 -7.13 14.24 3.79
N HIS A 95 -7.16 12.95 3.43
CA HIS A 95 -8.18 12.34 2.59
C HIS A 95 -8.70 11.06 3.24
N ASP A 96 -9.88 10.61 2.80
CA ASP A 96 -10.47 9.36 3.28
C ASP A 96 -9.69 8.13 2.85
N ALA A 97 -9.95 7.01 3.55
CA ALA A 97 -9.37 5.70 3.26
C ALA A 97 -10.18 5.00 2.15
N TYR A 98 -10.11 5.51 0.95
CA TYR A 98 -10.74 4.92 -0.25
C TYR A 98 -9.66 4.46 -1.23
N PHE A 99 -10.02 3.56 -2.13
CA PHE A 99 -9.10 3.12 -3.19
C PHE A 99 -9.34 3.99 -4.43
N SER A 100 -8.42 4.90 -4.69
CA SER A 100 -8.58 5.91 -5.75
C SER A 100 -8.40 5.31 -7.15
N ALA A 101 -8.77 6.07 -8.18
CA ALA A 101 -8.51 5.68 -9.56
C ALA A 101 -7.01 5.50 -9.82
N THR A 102 -6.17 6.36 -9.23
CA THR A 102 -4.71 6.22 -9.31
C THR A 102 -4.22 4.96 -8.62
N ASP A 103 -4.75 4.64 -7.44
CA ASP A 103 -4.42 3.41 -6.72
C ASP A 103 -4.78 2.17 -7.54
N ARG A 104 -5.97 2.17 -8.14
CA ARG A 104 -6.41 1.08 -9.02
C ARG A 104 -5.52 0.90 -10.23
N ALA A 105 -5.10 1.99 -10.84
CA ALA A 105 -4.20 1.95 -11.99
C ALA A 105 -2.81 1.40 -11.61
N GLN A 106 -2.26 1.82 -10.47
CA GLN A 106 -0.98 1.30 -9.96
C GLN A 106 -1.06 -0.20 -9.63
N ALA A 107 -2.20 -0.65 -9.11
CA ALA A 107 -2.40 -2.07 -8.79
C ALA A 107 -2.62 -2.97 -10.03
N ARG A 108 -2.75 -2.36 -11.21
CA ARG A 108 -2.91 -3.04 -12.50
C ARG A 108 -1.90 -2.49 -13.51
N SER A 109 -0.64 -2.43 -13.12
CA SER A 109 0.40 -1.75 -13.88
C SER A 109 0.81 -2.48 -15.17
N PHE A 110 0.67 -3.82 -15.21
CA PHE A 110 1.04 -4.62 -16.37
C PHE A 110 -0.13 -4.84 -17.33
N ASP A 111 -1.33 -5.08 -16.80
CA ASP A 111 -2.53 -5.35 -17.57
C ASP A 111 -3.72 -4.63 -16.93
N PRO A 112 -4.40 -3.70 -17.64
CA PRO A 112 -5.52 -2.96 -17.06
C PRO A 112 -6.72 -3.86 -16.69
N GLU A 113 -6.76 -5.10 -17.18
CA GLU A 113 -7.84 -6.04 -16.88
C GLU A 113 -7.54 -6.96 -15.70
N PHE A 114 -6.30 -7.00 -15.21
CA PHE A 114 -5.87 -7.90 -14.13
C PHE A 114 -4.98 -7.19 -13.12
N PRO A 115 -5.14 -7.52 -11.82
CA PRO A 115 -4.26 -6.96 -10.80
C PRO A 115 -2.87 -7.57 -10.88
N ASP A 116 -1.87 -6.79 -10.48
CA ASP A 116 -0.49 -7.28 -10.39
C ASP A 116 -0.37 -8.38 -9.33
N TYR A 117 -1.15 -8.29 -8.26
CA TYR A 117 -1.14 -9.22 -7.13
C TYR A 117 -2.57 -9.61 -6.75
N PRO A 118 -3.16 -10.63 -7.42
CA PRO A 118 -4.58 -10.94 -7.25
C PRO A 118 -4.98 -11.45 -5.86
N ASP A 119 -4.02 -11.99 -5.10
CA ASP A 119 -4.28 -12.55 -3.77
C ASP A 119 -3.86 -11.62 -2.64
N THR A 120 -3.44 -10.40 -2.95
CA THR A 120 -2.94 -9.42 -2.00
C THR A 120 -4.02 -8.41 -1.66
N ALA A 121 -4.16 -8.06 -0.37
CA ALA A 121 -5.01 -6.97 0.05
C ALA A 121 -4.26 -5.63 -0.04
N TYR A 122 -4.99 -4.57 -0.35
CA TYR A 122 -4.48 -3.21 -0.33
C TYR A 122 -5.10 -2.50 0.86
N VAL A 123 -4.27 -1.98 1.76
CA VAL A 123 -4.71 -1.25 2.95
C VAL A 123 -4.40 0.23 2.78
N VAL A 124 -5.42 1.06 2.91
CA VAL A 124 -5.30 2.52 2.83
C VAL A 124 -5.58 3.10 4.20
N MET A 125 -4.69 3.97 4.67
CA MET A 125 -4.84 4.65 5.96
C MET A 125 -5.15 6.12 5.76
N SER A 126 -6.21 6.61 6.38
CA SER A 126 -6.54 8.03 6.39
C SER A 126 -5.83 8.71 7.57
N ILE A 127 -5.04 9.73 7.26
CA ILE A 127 -4.27 10.51 8.25
C ILE A 127 -4.74 11.96 8.18
N HIS A 128 -5.49 12.42 9.17
CA HIS A 128 -6.00 13.78 9.22
C HIS A 128 -5.19 14.65 10.19
N ALA A 129 -4.67 15.76 9.70
CA ALA A 129 -3.85 16.69 10.48
C ALA A 129 -2.73 15.97 11.24
N GLY A 130 -2.11 14.97 10.60
CA GLY A 130 -1.01 14.21 11.18
C GLY A 130 -1.43 13.06 12.10
N LYS A 131 -2.73 12.78 12.24
CA LYS A 131 -3.24 11.72 13.14
C LYS A 131 -4.04 10.68 12.37
N PHE A 132 -3.82 9.42 12.72
CA PHE A 132 -4.57 8.30 12.15
C PHE A 132 -6.07 8.44 12.45
N ALA A 133 -6.91 8.32 11.42
CA ALA A 133 -8.37 8.37 11.55
C ALA A 133 -9.00 7.00 11.33
N ARG A 134 -8.72 6.35 10.20
CA ARG A 134 -9.24 5.01 9.90
C ARG A 134 -8.40 4.33 8.83
N ALA A 135 -8.59 3.01 8.70
CA ALA A 135 -8.02 2.23 7.62
C ALA A 135 -9.11 1.39 6.96
N ALA A 136 -8.92 1.09 5.67
CA ALA A 136 -9.80 0.21 4.92
C ALA A 136 -8.94 -0.74 4.07
N ALA A 137 -9.45 -1.95 3.85
CA ALA A 137 -8.82 -2.94 2.98
C ALA A 137 -9.61 -3.10 1.70
N PHE A 138 -8.89 -3.32 0.60
CA PHE A 138 -9.47 -3.53 -0.74
C PHE A 138 -8.86 -4.79 -1.33
N VAL A 139 -9.70 -5.62 -1.91
CA VAL A 139 -9.29 -6.90 -2.52
C VAL A 139 -9.85 -7.01 -3.94
N TRP A 140 -9.15 -7.74 -4.78
CA TRP A 140 -9.60 -7.99 -6.14
C TRP A 140 -10.84 -8.90 -6.14
N ASN A 141 -11.87 -8.46 -6.85
CA ASN A 141 -13.07 -9.24 -7.09
C ASN A 141 -13.12 -9.61 -8.58
N ALA A 142 -12.85 -10.87 -8.89
CA ALA A 142 -12.76 -11.35 -10.27
C ALA A 142 -14.08 -11.22 -11.04
N ALA A 143 -15.22 -11.39 -10.37
CA ALA A 143 -16.53 -11.28 -11.00
C ALA A 143 -16.85 -9.85 -11.42
N LYS A 144 -16.45 -8.88 -10.60
CA LYS A 144 -16.64 -7.44 -10.88
C LYS A 144 -15.50 -6.84 -11.69
N ARG A 145 -14.39 -7.54 -11.82
CA ARG A 145 -13.15 -7.05 -12.45
C ARG A 145 -12.70 -5.71 -11.85
N ASP A 146 -12.80 -5.60 -10.53
CA ASP A 146 -12.42 -4.41 -9.80
C ASP A 146 -12.07 -4.76 -8.36
N PHE A 147 -11.41 -3.83 -7.69
CA PHE A 147 -11.16 -3.91 -6.26
C PHE A 147 -12.41 -3.51 -5.50
N VAL A 148 -12.72 -4.25 -4.46
CA VAL A 148 -13.86 -4.00 -3.58
C VAL A 148 -13.37 -3.90 -2.14
N GLU A 149 -14.05 -3.10 -1.33
CA GLU A 149 -13.75 -3.01 0.09
C GLU A 149 -14.03 -4.34 0.78
N ALA A 150 -13.13 -4.74 1.68
CA ALA A 150 -13.23 -5.95 2.49
C ALA A 150 -13.01 -5.59 3.95
N ASP A 151 -13.47 -6.45 4.86
CA ASP A 151 -13.24 -6.25 6.28
C ASP A 151 -11.74 -6.35 6.59
N LEU A 152 -11.22 -5.41 7.38
CA LEU A 152 -9.87 -5.46 7.92
C LEU A 152 -9.96 -5.84 9.39
N GLU A 153 -9.54 -7.06 9.70
CA GLU A 153 -9.52 -7.56 11.08
C GLU A 153 -8.12 -7.42 11.65
N ILE A 154 -8.02 -6.77 12.79
CA ILE A 154 -6.77 -6.61 13.53
C ILE A 154 -6.73 -7.68 14.62
N ILE A 155 -5.75 -8.56 14.54
CA ILE A 155 -5.63 -9.73 15.43
C ILE A 155 -4.40 -9.66 16.34
#